data_eee0d7dc0fbf3cd6dbde3294a40eafab
#
_entry.id   eee0d7dc0fbf3cd6dbde3294a40eafab
#
_cell.length_a   1.000
_cell.length_b   1.000
_cell.length_c   1.000
_cell.angle_alpha   90.00
_cell.angle_beta   90.00
_cell.angle_gamma   90.00
#
_symmetry.space_group_name_H-M   'P 1'
#
loop_
_entity.id
_entity.type
_entity.pdbx_description
1 polymer ?
#
loop_
_entity_poly.entity_id
_entity_poly.type
_entity_poly.pdbx_seq_one_letter_code
_entity_poly.pdbx_strand_id
1 'polypeptide(L)'
;MEKENGYMQQHINWKKVWLLYWKRMWLIITLTIFSAAIAGGIYQVVRAINHGEQYYRVSSDYYLTFNLEDHPNGVDYYNAYTWDTILRDDPLVNGALEVLPEDYTKEEIISSVTGEMLGDYRILTVYSTHLVPERAEAIARAYTYSLEVFPERVDIFKSIEVWSQEECMPVVEKNLTSNMVIIGAVIGLILALTICSIHYVLDDSIYVETDLTSRFNIPFFGMITRSGSELCKKELEDNLNYLLKEDGDYYLAFIDSVEETVTEKVKSIHKGISGTLTLQGEDLEKLRQSDGAILMIPWGRKNGNVIEKTLSFLGKQDCKVAGVIVYDADDKFLKKYYSIKTKN
;
A
#
# COMPACT_ATOMS: atom_id res chain seq x y z
N MET A 1 -31.62 -39.60 -0.64
CA MET A 1 -30.35 -39.29 -1.30
C MET A 1 -30.18 -37.79 -1.25
N GLU A 2 -29.58 -37.30 -0.16
CA GLU A 2 -29.24 -35.90 0.05
C GLU A 2 -28.05 -35.56 -0.86
N LYS A 3 -28.24 -34.59 -1.76
CA LYS A 3 -27.16 -33.96 -2.46
C LYS A 3 -26.43 -33.04 -1.47
N GLU A 4 -25.32 -33.49 -0.92
CA GLU A 4 -24.39 -32.62 -0.25
C GLU A 4 -23.94 -31.55 -1.27
N ASN A 5 -24.44 -30.33 -1.04
CA ASN A 5 -23.92 -29.13 -1.65
C ASN A 5 -22.53 -28.84 -1.04
N GLY A 6 -21.54 -29.59 -1.47
CA GLY A 6 -20.15 -29.27 -1.21
C GLY A 6 -19.76 -28.01 -1.98
N TYR A 7 -19.89 -26.87 -1.35
CA TYR A 7 -19.14 -25.68 -1.76
C TYR A 7 -17.67 -26.06 -1.64
N MET A 8 -17.03 -26.45 -2.77
CA MET A 8 -15.57 -26.60 -2.81
C MET A 8 -14.99 -25.26 -2.36
N GLN A 9 -14.42 -25.24 -1.15
CA GLN A 9 -13.62 -24.12 -0.69
C GLN A 9 -12.49 -23.94 -1.70
N GLN A 10 -12.56 -22.90 -2.51
CA GLN A 10 -11.46 -22.54 -3.41
C GLN A 10 -10.28 -22.13 -2.52
N HIS A 11 -9.39 -23.06 -2.27
CA HIS A 11 -8.15 -22.74 -1.59
C HIS A 11 -7.35 -21.74 -2.44
N ILE A 12 -7.08 -20.58 -1.85
CA ILE A 12 -6.26 -19.56 -2.51
C ILE A 12 -4.87 -20.15 -2.77
N ASN A 13 -4.49 -20.22 -4.03
CA ASN A 13 -3.18 -20.71 -4.43
C ASN A 13 -2.14 -19.58 -4.25
N TRP A 14 -1.59 -19.46 -3.03
CA TRP A 14 -0.63 -18.42 -2.67
C TRP A 14 0.60 -18.38 -3.58
N LYS A 15 1.05 -19.53 -4.10
CA LYS A 15 2.19 -19.57 -5.02
C LYS A 15 1.88 -18.91 -6.36
N LYS A 16 0.68 -19.13 -6.89
CA LYS A 16 0.16 -18.45 -8.09
C LYS A 16 0.03 -16.96 -7.85
N VAL A 17 -0.58 -16.55 -6.71
CA VAL A 17 -0.72 -15.14 -6.31
C VAL A 17 0.64 -14.45 -6.33
N TRP A 18 1.63 -15.02 -5.63
CA TRP A 18 2.97 -14.45 -5.55
C TRP A 18 3.63 -14.28 -6.93
N LEU A 19 3.53 -15.28 -7.81
CA LEU A 19 4.09 -15.21 -9.15
C LEU A 19 3.43 -14.16 -10.02
N LEU A 20 2.11 -13.95 -9.88
CA LEU A 20 1.39 -12.90 -10.59
C LEU A 20 1.76 -11.49 -10.10
N TYR A 21 1.93 -11.33 -8.78
CA TYR A 21 2.45 -10.08 -8.20
C TYR A 21 3.87 -9.80 -8.67
N TRP A 22 4.74 -10.82 -8.70
CA TRP A 22 6.10 -10.68 -9.20
C TRP A 22 6.15 -10.22 -10.66
N LYS A 23 5.26 -10.74 -11.49
CA LYS A 23 5.13 -10.31 -12.89
C LYS A 23 4.74 -8.83 -13.02
N ARG A 24 4.07 -8.26 -11.99
CA ARG A 24 3.61 -6.87 -11.95
C ARG A 24 4.43 -5.96 -11.02
N MET A 25 5.58 -6.42 -10.56
CA MET A 25 6.45 -5.65 -9.66
C MET A 25 6.78 -4.26 -10.18
N TRP A 26 6.99 -4.11 -11.48
CA TRP A 26 7.25 -2.81 -12.10
C TRP A 26 6.12 -1.80 -11.84
N LEU A 27 4.86 -2.23 -11.90
CA LEU A 27 3.69 -1.39 -11.60
C LEU A 27 3.67 -0.97 -10.14
N ILE A 28 3.97 -1.89 -9.21
CA ILE A 28 4.03 -1.59 -7.78
C ILE A 28 5.11 -0.53 -7.51
N ILE A 29 6.31 -0.73 -8.07
CA ILE A 29 7.43 0.20 -7.90
C ILE A 29 7.11 1.57 -8.50
N THR A 30 6.63 1.63 -9.73
CA THR A 30 6.35 2.92 -10.41
C THR A 30 5.23 3.69 -9.70
N LEU A 31 4.16 3.03 -9.27
CA LEU A 31 3.06 3.70 -8.56
C LEU A 31 3.50 4.22 -7.19
N THR A 32 4.34 3.44 -6.47
CA THR A 32 4.92 3.85 -5.19
C THR A 32 5.79 5.11 -5.34
N ILE A 33 6.73 5.10 -6.31
CA ILE A 33 7.62 6.25 -6.57
C ILE A 33 6.80 7.47 -6.99
N PHE A 34 5.81 7.29 -7.88
CA PHE A 34 4.98 8.38 -8.38
C PHE A 34 4.16 9.03 -7.26
N SER A 35 3.53 8.22 -6.39
CA SER A 35 2.80 8.70 -5.23
C SER A 35 3.70 9.46 -4.23
N ALA A 36 4.90 8.96 -3.99
CA ALA A 36 5.90 9.62 -3.14
C ALA A 36 6.31 11.01 -3.70
N ALA A 37 6.55 11.07 -5.02
CA ALA A 37 6.90 12.32 -5.69
C ALA A 37 5.76 13.34 -5.67
N ILE A 38 4.51 12.89 -5.87
CA ILE A 38 3.33 13.76 -5.78
C ILE A 38 3.18 14.32 -4.36
N ALA A 39 3.26 13.48 -3.32
CA ALA A 39 3.09 13.93 -1.95
C ALA A 39 4.18 14.94 -1.54
N GLY A 40 5.45 14.65 -1.88
CA GLY A 40 6.56 15.59 -1.64
C GLY A 40 6.41 16.89 -2.44
N GLY A 41 6.00 16.79 -3.71
CA GLY A 41 5.76 17.95 -4.58
C GLY A 41 4.62 18.84 -4.09
N ILE A 42 3.48 18.26 -3.74
CA ILE A 42 2.34 19.01 -3.15
C ILE A 42 2.78 19.73 -1.88
N TYR A 43 3.50 19.04 -0.99
CA TYR A 43 4.01 19.67 0.23
C TYR A 43 4.92 20.87 -0.06
N GLN A 44 5.83 20.75 -1.02
CA GLN A 44 6.72 21.86 -1.40
C GLN A 44 5.96 23.04 -2.01
N VAL A 45 4.94 22.77 -2.84
CA VAL A 45 4.09 23.82 -3.41
C VAL A 45 3.30 24.52 -2.30
N VAL A 46 2.67 23.76 -1.40
CA VAL A 46 1.91 24.32 -0.27
C VAL A 46 2.84 25.14 0.63
N ARG A 47 4.04 24.64 0.91
CA ARG A 47 5.04 25.37 1.69
C ARG A 47 5.49 26.66 1.00
N ALA A 48 5.69 26.64 -0.32
CA ALA A 48 6.09 27.82 -1.09
C ALA A 48 4.98 28.89 -1.14
N ILE A 49 3.71 28.47 -1.19
CA ILE A 49 2.57 29.40 -1.16
C ILE A 49 2.36 29.94 0.25
N ASN A 50 2.51 29.12 1.27
CA ASN A 50 2.35 29.48 2.67
C ASN A 50 3.67 29.96 3.31
N HIS A 51 4.61 30.51 2.53
CA HIS A 51 5.75 31.20 3.10
C HIS A 51 5.19 32.35 3.91
N GLY A 52 4.92 32.06 5.20
CA GLY A 52 4.47 33.01 6.19
C GLY A 52 5.52 34.05 6.49
N GLU A 53 5.11 35.09 7.21
CA GLU A 53 6.01 36.11 7.75
C GLU A 53 7.10 35.43 8.60
N GLN A 54 8.36 35.89 8.47
CA GLN A 54 9.48 35.35 9.22
C GLN A 54 9.34 35.74 10.68
N TYR A 55 9.17 34.77 11.57
CA TYR A 55 9.19 35.00 13.02
C TYR A 55 10.61 34.92 13.58
N TYR A 56 10.84 35.69 14.62
CA TYR A 56 12.06 35.68 15.40
C TYR A 56 11.75 35.26 16.82
N ARG A 57 12.66 34.55 17.46
CA ARG A 57 12.47 33.95 18.77
C ARG A 57 13.67 34.21 19.67
N VAL A 58 13.42 34.57 20.90
CA VAL A 58 14.35 34.54 22.01
C VAL A 58 13.95 33.38 22.94
N SER A 59 14.89 32.54 23.29
CA SER A 59 14.71 31.48 24.29
C SER A 59 15.39 31.90 25.57
N SER A 60 14.68 31.87 26.67
CA SER A 60 15.19 32.24 27.99
C SER A 60 14.89 31.12 28.99
N ASP A 61 15.91 30.59 29.64
CA ASP A 61 15.76 29.59 30.66
C ASP A 61 15.82 30.24 32.05
N TYR A 62 14.90 29.87 32.92
CA TYR A 62 14.79 30.34 34.26
C TYR A 62 14.94 29.19 35.25
N TYR A 63 15.70 29.43 36.33
CA TYR A 63 15.79 28.51 37.43
C TYR A 63 14.80 28.89 38.52
N LEU A 64 13.91 27.96 38.89
CA LEU A 64 12.85 28.12 39.84
C LEU A 64 13.26 27.56 41.20
N THR A 65 13.32 28.37 42.25
CA THR A 65 13.54 27.91 43.61
C THR A 65 12.22 27.96 44.38
N PHE A 66 11.66 26.80 44.70
CA PHE A 66 10.38 26.70 45.42
C PHE A 66 10.57 26.80 46.93
N ASN A 67 9.59 27.42 47.60
CA ASN A 67 9.47 27.47 49.06
C ASN A 67 8.72 26.23 49.57
N LEU A 68 9.35 25.08 49.53
CA LEU A 68 8.74 23.80 49.89
C LEU A 68 8.52 23.61 51.39
N GLU A 69 9.13 24.48 52.23
CA GLU A 69 8.96 24.45 53.71
C GLU A 69 7.54 24.93 54.07
N ASP A 70 7.09 26.01 53.45
CA ASP A 70 5.77 26.58 53.68
C ASP A 70 4.70 26.02 52.70
N HIS A 71 5.13 25.64 51.49
CA HIS A 71 4.27 25.13 50.41
C HIS A 71 4.75 23.79 49.85
N PRO A 72 4.58 22.69 50.59
CA PRO A 72 5.12 21.37 50.19
C PRO A 72 4.54 20.82 48.87
N ASN A 73 3.35 21.28 48.47
CA ASN A 73 2.71 20.89 47.19
C ASN A 73 2.84 21.98 46.09
N GLY A 74 3.69 22.97 46.27
CA GLY A 74 3.84 24.09 45.34
C GLY A 74 4.19 23.65 43.91
N VAL A 75 5.00 22.60 43.81
CA VAL A 75 5.41 22.02 42.50
C VAL A 75 4.22 21.45 41.71
N ASP A 76 3.18 20.96 42.41
CA ASP A 76 2.01 20.37 41.75
C ASP A 76 1.19 21.41 40.94
N TYR A 77 1.23 22.65 41.37
CA TYR A 77 0.52 23.75 40.74
C TYR A 77 1.33 24.42 39.63
N TYR A 78 2.65 24.39 39.69
CA TYR A 78 3.59 25.02 38.76
C TYR A 78 4.43 23.98 38.04
N ASN A 79 3.82 23.33 37.04
CA ASN A 79 4.40 22.21 36.32
C ASN A 79 4.33 22.44 34.80
N ALA A 80 4.84 21.50 34.03
CA ALA A 80 4.90 21.57 32.58
C ALA A 80 3.55 21.83 31.87
N TYR A 81 2.42 21.50 32.52
CA TYR A 81 1.08 21.68 31.93
C TYR A 81 0.47 23.05 32.26
N THR A 82 0.92 23.69 33.31
CA THR A 82 0.32 24.92 33.82
C THR A 82 1.07 26.19 33.41
N TRP A 83 2.40 26.10 33.24
CA TRP A 83 3.24 27.26 32.96
C TRP A 83 2.86 28.02 31.69
N ASP A 84 2.48 27.35 30.61
CA ASP A 84 2.06 28.04 29.38
C ASP A 84 0.81 28.92 29.61
N THR A 85 -0.07 28.48 30.50
CA THR A 85 -1.25 29.29 30.91
C THR A 85 -0.86 30.41 31.84
N ILE A 86 -0.01 30.15 32.85
CA ILE A 86 0.42 31.14 33.85
C ILE A 86 1.19 32.28 33.20
N LEU A 87 2.04 32.00 32.22
CA LEU A 87 2.78 33.03 31.46
C LEU A 87 1.86 34.01 30.71
N ARG A 88 0.65 33.57 30.37
CA ARG A 88 -0.35 34.38 29.67
C ARG A 88 -1.38 35.00 30.60
N ASP A 89 -1.27 34.77 31.90
CA ASP A 89 -2.19 35.30 32.90
C ASP A 89 -1.77 36.68 33.38
N ASP A 90 -2.73 37.41 33.91
CA ASP A 90 -2.64 38.83 34.29
C ASP A 90 -1.43 39.20 35.14
N PRO A 91 -1.02 38.43 36.16
CA PRO A 91 0.11 38.82 37.00
C PRO A 91 1.43 38.98 36.23
N LEU A 92 1.71 38.06 35.28
CA LEU A 92 2.95 38.11 34.51
C LEU A 92 2.85 39.03 33.28
N VAL A 93 1.72 39.04 32.60
CA VAL A 93 1.50 39.94 31.46
C VAL A 93 1.51 41.40 31.91
N ASN A 94 0.84 41.75 33.00
CA ASN A 94 0.85 43.12 33.53
C ASN A 94 2.24 43.52 34.03
N GLY A 95 2.98 42.59 34.69
CA GLY A 95 4.36 42.85 35.09
C GLY A 95 5.29 43.12 33.91
N ALA A 96 5.09 42.43 32.78
CA ALA A 96 5.84 42.68 31.57
C ALA A 96 5.45 44.06 30.95
N LEU A 97 4.17 44.42 30.95
CA LEU A 97 3.68 45.72 30.45
C LEU A 97 4.20 46.88 31.26
N GLU A 98 4.51 46.75 32.55
CA GLU A 98 5.07 47.82 33.39
C GLU A 98 6.41 48.36 32.86
N VAL A 99 7.18 47.54 32.16
CA VAL A 99 8.53 47.87 31.64
C VAL A 99 8.59 48.06 30.12
N LEU A 100 7.52 47.71 29.40
CA LEU A 100 7.42 47.90 27.97
C LEU A 100 6.89 49.28 27.59
N PRO A 101 7.26 49.83 26.41
CA PRO A 101 6.63 51.04 25.86
C PRO A 101 5.11 50.90 25.68
N GLU A 102 4.39 52.04 25.69
CA GLU A 102 2.92 52.09 25.59
C GLU A 102 2.34 51.53 24.30
N ASP A 103 3.16 51.30 23.26
CA ASP A 103 2.75 50.75 21.96
C ASP A 103 2.63 49.22 21.96
N TYR A 104 2.92 48.55 23.09
CA TYR A 104 2.70 47.13 23.27
C TYR A 104 1.31 46.84 23.84
N THR A 105 0.58 45.93 23.22
CA THR A 105 -0.75 45.50 23.71
C THR A 105 -0.69 44.19 24.47
N LYS A 106 -1.66 43.99 25.37
CA LYS A 106 -1.80 42.76 26.13
C LYS A 106 -1.96 41.57 25.22
N GLU A 107 -2.76 41.69 24.15
CA GLU A 107 -3.02 40.62 23.17
C GLU A 107 -1.74 40.26 22.42
N GLU A 108 -0.92 41.23 22.06
CA GLU A 108 0.37 41.01 21.40
C GLU A 108 1.30 40.19 22.30
N ILE A 109 1.43 40.55 23.58
CA ILE A 109 2.27 39.86 24.54
C ILE A 109 1.79 38.43 24.74
N ILE A 110 0.47 38.22 24.98
CA ILE A 110 -0.12 36.89 25.16
C ILE A 110 0.13 35.99 23.97
N SER A 111 0.05 36.50 22.74
CA SER A 111 0.27 35.73 21.51
C SER A 111 1.76 35.45 21.24
N SER A 112 2.66 36.26 21.80
CA SER A 112 4.10 36.19 21.56
C SER A 112 4.83 35.27 22.51
N VAL A 113 4.23 34.87 23.64
CA VAL A 113 4.92 34.11 24.68
C VAL A 113 4.35 32.71 24.84
N THR A 114 5.27 31.76 24.93
CA THR A 114 4.97 30.35 25.25
C THR A 114 6.00 29.83 26.26
N GLY A 115 5.58 28.90 27.11
CA GLY A 115 6.45 28.29 28.09
C GLY A 115 6.51 26.79 27.97
N GLU A 116 7.70 26.26 28.20
CA GLU A 116 7.93 24.82 28.20
C GLU A 116 8.79 24.41 29.41
N MET A 117 8.51 23.25 29.97
CA MET A 117 9.28 22.70 31.09
C MET A 117 9.66 21.25 30.72
N LEU A 118 10.93 21.04 30.38
CA LEU A 118 11.45 19.79 29.91
C LEU A 118 12.20 19.05 31.03
N GLY A 119 11.54 18.05 31.59
CA GLY A 119 12.19 17.05 32.47
C GLY A 119 12.44 17.47 33.90
N ASP A 120 12.94 18.65 34.21
CA ASP A 120 13.16 19.16 35.59
C ASP A 120 12.18 20.31 35.89
N TYR A 121 11.36 20.16 36.92
CA TYR A 121 10.39 21.15 37.38
C TYR A 121 11.01 22.47 37.86
N ARG A 122 12.35 22.54 38.00
CA ARG A 122 13.08 23.75 38.38
C ARG A 122 13.54 24.60 37.18
N ILE A 123 13.41 24.08 35.97
CA ILE A 123 13.85 24.79 34.76
C ILE A 123 12.64 25.08 33.89
N LEU A 124 12.33 26.38 33.75
CA LEU A 124 11.30 26.89 32.87
C LEU A 124 11.95 27.57 31.68
N THR A 125 11.68 27.08 30.48
CA THR A 125 12.06 27.74 29.22
C THR A 125 10.91 28.60 28.75
N VAL A 126 11.16 29.89 28.52
CA VAL A 126 10.20 30.82 27.96
C VAL A 126 10.65 31.25 26.58
N TYR A 127 9.77 31.09 25.60
CA TYR A 127 9.97 31.53 24.24
C TYR A 127 9.21 32.81 23.98
N SER A 128 9.92 33.89 23.61
CA SER A 128 9.34 35.15 23.16
C SER A 128 9.47 35.22 21.65
N THR A 129 8.36 35.14 20.92
CA THR A 129 8.32 35.03 19.46
C THR A 129 7.56 36.18 18.83
N HIS A 130 8.17 36.93 17.90
CA HIS A 130 7.54 38.04 17.23
C HIS A 130 8.06 38.17 15.77
N LEU A 131 7.29 38.91 14.92
CA LEU A 131 7.70 39.20 13.53
C LEU A 131 8.90 40.16 13.46
N VAL A 132 9.01 41.05 14.45
CA VAL A 132 10.09 42.03 14.55
C VAL A 132 11.07 41.58 15.62
N PRO A 133 12.38 41.41 15.29
CA PRO A 133 13.38 40.87 16.23
C PRO A 133 13.50 41.71 17.50
N GLU A 134 13.49 43.05 17.35
CA GLU A 134 13.62 43.98 18.46
C GLU A 134 12.43 43.88 19.45
N ARG A 135 11.23 43.54 18.92
CA ARG A 135 10.06 43.29 19.77
C ARG A 135 10.16 41.97 20.51
N ALA A 136 10.65 40.90 19.83
CA ALA A 136 10.88 39.62 20.47
C ALA A 136 11.88 39.76 21.65
N GLU A 137 12.96 40.52 21.45
CA GLU A 137 13.93 40.83 22.53
C GLU A 137 13.36 41.67 23.64
N ALA A 138 12.56 42.72 23.32
CA ALA A 138 11.94 43.55 24.31
C ALA A 138 10.95 42.78 25.19
N ILE A 139 10.12 41.90 24.58
CA ILE A 139 9.20 41.02 25.29
C ILE A 139 9.98 40.03 26.18
N ALA A 140 11.08 39.46 25.68
CA ALA A 140 11.91 38.55 26.48
C ALA A 140 12.48 39.22 27.72
N ARG A 141 13.04 40.46 27.57
CA ARG A 141 13.52 41.27 28.72
C ARG A 141 12.40 41.62 29.70
N ALA A 142 11.23 41.96 29.19
CA ALA A 142 10.07 42.27 30.02
C ALA A 142 9.57 41.09 30.84
N TYR A 143 9.56 39.90 30.24
CA TYR A 143 9.25 38.66 30.96
C TYR A 143 10.33 38.28 31.98
N THR A 144 11.59 38.57 31.70
CA THR A 144 12.66 38.39 32.68
C THR A 144 12.34 39.23 33.94
N TYR A 145 12.08 40.50 33.75
CA TYR A 145 11.70 41.37 34.88
C TYR A 145 10.44 40.85 35.63
N SER A 146 9.40 40.53 34.87
CA SER A 146 8.13 40.07 35.45
C SER A 146 8.27 38.78 36.24
N LEU A 147 9.09 37.82 35.77
CA LEU A 147 9.36 36.57 36.44
C LEU A 147 10.26 36.72 37.67
N GLU A 148 11.24 37.62 37.62
CA GLU A 148 12.09 37.92 38.81
C GLU A 148 11.32 38.56 39.95
N VAL A 149 10.32 39.40 39.65
CA VAL A 149 9.44 40.06 40.64
C VAL A 149 8.26 39.13 41.04
N PHE A 150 7.94 38.11 40.29
CA PHE A 150 6.82 37.20 40.57
C PHE A 150 6.84 36.54 41.95
N PRO A 151 7.98 36.13 42.53
CA PRO A 151 8.06 35.62 43.92
C PRO A 151 7.58 36.60 45.00
N GLU A 152 7.65 37.94 44.74
CA GLU A 152 7.13 38.92 45.67
C GLU A 152 5.58 38.94 45.74
N ARG A 153 4.95 38.44 44.66
CA ARG A 153 3.49 38.34 44.54
C ARG A 153 2.96 36.94 44.91
N VAL A 154 3.82 35.91 44.78
CA VAL A 154 3.46 34.51 44.96
C VAL A 154 4.52 33.82 45.82
N ASP A 155 4.23 33.60 47.11
CA ASP A 155 5.12 33.11 48.14
C ASP A 155 5.52 31.62 47.98
N ILE A 156 4.98 30.95 46.97
CA ILE A 156 5.37 29.58 46.60
C ILE A 156 6.82 29.54 46.08
N PHE A 157 7.34 30.61 45.52
CA PHE A 157 8.73 30.70 45.06
C PHE A 157 9.62 31.49 46.06
N LYS A 158 10.83 31.00 46.31
CA LYS A 158 11.90 31.76 46.97
C LYS A 158 12.59 32.71 46.01
N SER A 159 12.87 32.25 44.78
CA SER A 159 13.40 33.06 43.68
C SER A 159 13.10 32.44 42.33
N ILE A 160 13.06 33.26 41.29
CA ILE A 160 13.10 32.89 39.88
C ILE A 160 14.26 33.67 39.26
N GLU A 161 15.26 32.97 38.76
CA GLU A 161 16.50 33.60 38.28
C GLU A 161 16.77 33.18 36.83
N VAL A 162 17.30 34.10 36.03
CA VAL A 162 17.73 33.76 34.68
C VAL A 162 18.89 32.80 34.74
N TRP A 163 18.71 31.60 34.14
CA TRP A 163 19.77 30.61 33.96
C TRP A 163 20.58 30.85 32.71
N SER A 164 19.87 31.02 31.56
CA SER A 164 20.46 31.36 30.27
C SER A 164 19.47 32.14 29.41
N GLN A 165 20.00 32.93 28.48
CA GLN A 165 19.22 33.62 27.47
C GLN A 165 19.96 33.54 26.15
N GLU A 166 19.27 33.04 25.12
CA GLU A 166 19.83 32.94 23.78
C GLU A 166 19.65 34.24 23.01
N GLU A 167 20.49 34.47 22.01
CA GLU A 167 20.32 35.56 21.06
C GLU A 167 19.04 35.39 20.24
N CYS A 168 18.47 36.52 19.77
CA CYS A 168 17.29 36.49 18.92
C CYS A 168 17.61 35.81 17.58
N MET A 169 16.94 34.69 17.30
CA MET A 169 17.16 33.90 16.10
C MET A 169 15.90 33.78 15.24
N PRO A 170 16.03 33.74 13.91
CA PRO A 170 14.88 33.44 13.06
C PRO A 170 14.35 32.01 13.35
N VAL A 171 13.04 31.89 13.50
CA VAL A 171 12.39 30.59 13.67
C VAL A 171 12.44 29.83 12.36
N VAL A 172 13.21 28.76 12.33
CA VAL A 172 13.32 27.89 11.17
C VAL A 172 12.22 26.86 11.23
N GLU A 173 11.24 26.97 10.34
CA GLU A 173 10.21 25.94 10.21
C GLU A 173 10.84 24.59 9.81
N LYS A 174 10.50 23.56 10.55
CA LYS A 174 10.97 22.21 10.28
C LYS A 174 10.53 21.73 8.89
N ASN A 175 11.48 21.43 8.04
CA ASN A 175 11.19 20.87 6.72
C ASN A 175 10.73 19.42 6.84
N LEU A 176 9.43 19.18 6.64
CA LEU A 176 8.81 17.87 6.72
C LEU A 176 8.73 17.14 5.36
N THR A 177 9.43 17.61 4.33
CA THR A 177 9.41 17.02 2.98
C THR A 177 9.70 15.51 3.01
N SER A 178 10.71 15.08 3.76
CA SER A 178 11.04 13.65 3.88
C SER A 178 9.88 12.84 4.45
N ASN A 179 9.21 13.36 5.47
CA ASN A 179 8.06 12.68 6.08
C ASN A 179 6.90 12.57 5.09
N MET A 180 6.62 13.62 4.30
CA MET A 180 5.55 13.61 3.29
C MET A 180 5.86 12.65 2.14
N VAL A 181 7.13 12.56 1.70
CA VAL A 181 7.58 11.58 0.71
C VAL A 181 7.38 10.15 1.22
N ILE A 182 7.73 9.87 2.48
CA ILE A 182 7.53 8.54 3.09
C ILE A 182 6.05 8.20 3.19
N ILE A 183 5.21 9.13 3.66
CA ILE A 183 3.75 8.94 3.72
C ILE A 183 3.19 8.67 2.32
N GLY A 184 3.59 9.44 1.33
CA GLY A 184 3.20 9.24 -0.06
C GLY A 184 3.61 7.87 -0.61
N ALA A 185 4.82 7.41 -0.26
CA ALA A 185 5.30 6.07 -0.64
C ALA A 185 4.44 4.97 -0.02
N VAL A 186 4.10 5.06 1.26
CA VAL A 186 3.24 4.08 1.95
C VAL A 186 1.85 4.03 1.33
N ILE A 187 1.24 5.19 1.09
CA ILE A 187 -0.08 5.27 0.43
C ILE A 187 -0.01 4.66 -0.98
N GLY A 188 1.01 5.00 -1.77
CA GLY A 188 1.23 4.46 -3.10
C GLY A 188 1.40 2.94 -3.13
N LEU A 189 2.13 2.39 -2.15
CA LEU A 189 2.30 0.95 -1.99
C LEU A 189 0.97 0.25 -1.69
N ILE A 190 0.18 0.78 -0.75
CA ILE A 190 -1.14 0.23 -0.40
C ILE A 190 -2.06 0.25 -1.63
N LEU A 191 -2.12 1.36 -2.35
CA LEU A 191 -2.91 1.49 -3.58
C LEU A 191 -2.47 0.48 -4.65
N ALA A 192 -1.16 0.33 -4.87
CA ALA A 192 -0.62 -0.62 -5.83
C ALA A 192 -0.99 -2.07 -5.49
N LEU A 193 -0.85 -2.46 -4.22
CA LEU A 193 -1.23 -3.78 -3.74
C LEU A 193 -2.74 -4.01 -3.88
N THR A 194 -3.56 -3.01 -3.56
CA THR A 194 -5.01 -3.08 -3.72
C THR A 194 -5.41 -3.28 -5.18
N ILE A 195 -4.84 -2.51 -6.10
CA ILE A 195 -5.08 -2.65 -7.54
C ILE A 195 -4.67 -4.05 -8.04
N CYS A 196 -3.50 -4.55 -7.61
CA CYS A 196 -3.06 -5.91 -7.94
C CYS A 196 -4.01 -6.98 -7.39
N SER A 197 -4.52 -6.80 -6.17
CA SER A 197 -5.49 -7.72 -5.54
C SER A 197 -6.82 -7.74 -6.28
N ILE A 198 -7.37 -6.57 -6.61
CA ILE A 198 -8.62 -6.46 -7.39
C ILE A 198 -8.45 -7.13 -8.75
N HIS A 199 -7.32 -6.87 -9.41
CA HIS A 199 -7.03 -7.50 -10.70
C HIS A 199 -6.90 -9.03 -10.59
N TYR A 200 -6.33 -9.54 -9.49
CA TYR A 200 -6.24 -10.98 -9.23
C TYR A 200 -7.63 -11.60 -9.03
N VAL A 201 -8.50 -10.95 -8.26
CA VAL A 201 -9.87 -11.44 -7.99
C VAL A 201 -10.72 -11.46 -9.27
N LEU A 202 -10.52 -10.46 -10.16
CA LEU A 202 -11.26 -10.33 -11.42
C LEU A 202 -10.61 -11.14 -12.58
N ASP A 203 -9.52 -11.84 -12.30
CA ASP A 203 -8.79 -12.62 -13.30
C ASP A 203 -9.31 -14.05 -13.33
N ASP A 204 -10.14 -14.37 -14.31
CA ASP A 204 -10.69 -15.69 -14.58
C ASP A 204 -9.82 -16.55 -15.51
N SER A 205 -8.58 -16.11 -15.81
CA SER A 205 -7.65 -16.77 -16.70
C SER A 205 -7.15 -18.09 -16.15
N ILE A 206 -6.87 -19.01 -17.08
CA ILE A 206 -6.29 -20.32 -16.79
C ILE A 206 -4.75 -20.22 -16.86
N TYR A 207 -4.09 -20.48 -15.74
CA TYR A 207 -2.63 -20.46 -15.64
C TYR A 207 -2.05 -21.83 -15.30
N VAL A 208 -2.78 -22.64 -14.53
CA VAL A 208 -2.34 -23.94 -14.03
C VAL A 208 -3.49 -24.95 -14.07
N GLU A 209 -3.17 -26.22 -14.01
CA GLU A 209 -4.15 -27.33 -14.03
C GLU A 209 -5.27 -27.14 -13.00
N THR A 210 -4.90 -26.72 -11.77
CA THR A 210 -5.89 -26.54 -10.69
C THR A 210 -6.96 -25.47 -11.01
N ASP A 211 -6.69 -24.53 -11.93
CA ASP A 211 -7.68 -23.54 -12.36
C ASP A 211 -8.81 -24.17 -13.19
N LEU A 212 -8.53 -25.29 -13.88
CA LEU A 212 -9.51 -26.04 -14.67
C LEU A 212 -10.20 -27.10 -13.83
N THR A 213 -9.42 -27.96 -13.17
CA THR A 213 -9.95 -29.09 -12.42
C THR A 213 -10.84 -28.68 -11.26
N SER A 214 -10.48 -27.59 -10.56
CA SER A 214 -11.28 -27.07 -9.46
C SER A 214 -12.58 -26.38 -9.88
N ARG A 215 -12.63 -25.81 -11.09
CA ARG A 215 -13.81 -25.05 -11.57
C ARG A 215 -14.75 -25.89 -12.42
N PHE A 216 -14.21 -26.75 -13.29
CA PHE A 216 -14.99 -27.38 -14.35
C PHE A 216 -15.04 -28.90 -14.27
N ASN A 217 -14.24 -29.52 -13.40
CA ASN A 217 -14.16 -30.97 -13.24
C ASN A 217 -14.00 -31.75 -14.56
N ILE A 218 -13.13 -31.26 -15.46
CA ILE A 218 -12.86 -31.84 -16.77
C ILE A 218 -11.44 -32.40 -16.76
N PRO A 219 -11.20 -33.54 -17.45
CA PRO A 219 -9.86 -34.08 -17.59
C PRO A 219 -8.91 -33.08 -18.23
N PHE A 220 -7.74 -32.92 -17.63
CA PHE A 220 -6.68 -32.05 -18.14
C PHE A 220 -5.62 -32.93 -18.80
N PHE A 221 -5.35 -32.71 -20.08
CA PHE A 221 -4.37 -33.48 -20.82
C PHE A 221 -2.95 -32.96 -20.69
N GLY A 222 -2.79 -31.64 -20.61
CA GLY A 222 -1.49 -31.02 -20.45
C GLY A 222 -1.39 -29.63 -21.04
N MET A 223 -0.17 -29.10 -21.07
CA MET A 223 0.13 -27.76 -21.58
C MET A 223 1.11 -27.79 -22.75
N ILE A 224 0.85 -26.97 -23.75
CA ILE A 224 1.78 -26.69 -24.85
C ILE A 224 2.43 -25.35 -24.57
N THR A 225 3.74 -25.37 -24.32
CA THR A 225 4.49 -24.16 -24.04
C THR A 225 4.98 -23.48 -25.31
N ARG A 226 5.23 -22.15 -25.23
CA ARG A 226 5.77 -21.36 -26.36
C ARG A 226 7.12 -21.91 -26.85
N SER A 227 7.99 -22.33 -25.94
CA SER A 227 9.32 -22.83 -26.29
C SER A 227 9.35 -24.33 -26.59
N GLY A 228 8.23 -25.03 -26.41
CA GLY A 228 8.18 -26.47 -26.62
C GLY A 228 8.94 -27.29 -25.57
N SER A 229 8.71 -26.94 -24.28
CA SER A 229 9.34 -27.68 -23.15
C SER A 229 9.08 -29.17 -23.22
N GLU A 230 10.12 -29.97 -23.21
CA GLU A 230 10.06 -31.45 -23.26
C GLU A 230 9.23 -32.06 -22.10
N LEU A 231 9.26 -31.42 -20.92
CA LEU A 231 8.51 -31.91 -19.77
C LEU A 231 6.99 -31.85 -20.02
N CYS A 232 6.49 -30.71 -20.45
CA CYS A 232 5.06 -30.54 -20.74
C CYS A 232 4.63 -31.39 -21.96
N LYS A 233 5.55 -31.60 -22.91
CA LYS A 233 5.30 -32.43 -24.09
C LYS A 233 5.11 -33.87 -23.68
N LYS A 234 6.00 -34.41 -22.83
CA LYS A 234 5.91 -35.81 -22.36
C LYS A 234 4.65 -36.08 -21.55
N GLU A 235 4.28 -35.14 -20.64
CA GLU A 235 3.04 -35.24 -19.88
C GLU A 235 1.80 -35.23 -20.78
N LEU A 236 1.78 -34.38 -21.78
CA LEU A 236 0.71 -34.33 -22.79
C LEU A 236 0.61 -35.62 -23.59
N GLU A 237 1.76 -36.18 -24.06
CA GLU A 237 1.83 -37.42 -24.78
C GLU A 237 1.31 -38.60 -23.94
N ASP A 238 1.78 -38.74 -22.71
CA ASP A 238 1.40 -39.81 -21.79
C ASP A 238 -0.11 -39.72 -21.48
N ASN A 239 -0.63 -38.53 -21.20
CA ASN A 239 -2.06 -38.32 -20.89
C ASN A 239 -2.98 -38.56 -22.10
N LEU A 240 -2.60 -38.08 -23.29
CA LEU A 240 -3.40 -38.35 -24.52
C LEU A 240 -3.45 -39.83 -24.84
N ASN A 241 -2.32 -40.53 -24.77
CA ASN A 241 -2.25 -41.95 -25.08
C ASN A 241 -2.96 -42.83 -24.03
N TYR A 242 -3.05 -42.40 -22.79
CA TYR A 242 -3.73 -43.13 -21.71
C TYR A 242 -5.23 -42.89 -21.68
N LEU A 243 -5.66 -41.61 -21.84
CA LEU A 243 -7.06 -41.21 -21.64
C LEU A 243 -7.92 -41.32 -22.89
N LEU A 244 -7.31 -41.21 -24.09
CA LEU A 244 -8.01 -41.36 -25.36
C LEU A 244 -7.93 -42.77 -25.90
N LYS A 245 -8.96 -43.20 -26.63
CA LYS A 245 -8.91 -44.50 -27.36
C LYS A 245 -8.01 -44.36 -28.58
N GLU A 246 -7.21 -45.39 -28.85
CA GLU A 246 -6.26 -45.40 -29.97
C GLU A 246 -6.95 -45.26 -31.35
N ASP A 247 -8.13 -45.91 -31.51
CA ASP A 247 -8.98 -45.83 -32.72
C ASP A 247 -10.16 -44.84 -32.54
N GLY A 248 -10.03 -43.89 -31.62
CA GLY A 248 -11.08 -42.89 -31.36
C GLY A 248 -11.14 -41.80 -32.43
N ASP A 249 -12.30 -41.14 -32.51
CA ASP A 249 -12.54 -39.98 -33.39
C ASP A 249 -12.71 -38.73 -32.53
N TYR A 250 -11.62 -37.95 -32.36
CA TYR A 250 -11.62 -36.75 -31.51
C TYR A 250 -11.37 -35.49 -32.35
N TYR A 251 -12.01 -34.40 -31.99
CA TYR A 251 -11.84 -33.09 -32.64
C TYR A 251 -11.29 -32.03 -31.67
N LEU A 252 -10.34 -31.24 -32.17
CA LEU A 252 -9.82 -30.09 -31.44
C LEU A 252 -10.79 -28.91 -31.58
N ALA A 253 -11.37 -28.45 -30.48
CA ALA A 253 -12.30 -27.34 -30.44
C ALA A 253 -11.61 -26.12 -29.81
N PHE A 254 -11.25 -25.13 -30.60
CA PHE A 254 -10.64 -23.90 -30.14
C PHE A 254 -11.69 -22.93 -29.60
N ILE A 255 -11.45 -22.38 -28.41
CA ILE A 255 -12.34 -21.37 -27.79
C ILE A 255 -12.14 -20.01 -28.44
N ASP A 256 -10.96 -19.73 -28.98
CA ASP A 256 -10.59 -18.50 -29.67
C ASP A 256 -10.36 -18.80 -31.17
N SER A 257 -9.29 -18.35 -31.75
CA SER A 257 -8.90 -18.64 -33.11
C SER A 257 -8.16 -19.98 -33.23
N VAL A 258 -8.37 -20.69 -34.35
CA VAL A 258 -7.62 -21.92 -34.65
C VAL A 258 -6.15 -21.58 -34.92
N GLU A 259 -5.24 -22.22 -34.18
CA GLU A 259 -3.79 -22.13 -34.39
C GLU A 259 -3.27 -23.40 -35.10
N GLU A 260 -2.94 -23.30 -36.38
CA GLU A 260 -2.49 -24.44 -37.20
C GLU A 260 -1.25 -25.12 -36.64
N THR A 261 -0.27 -24.33 -36.15
CA THR A 261 0.97 -24.85 -35.55
C THR A 261 0.73 -25.69 -34.29
N VAL A 262 -0.27 -25.32 -33.48
CA VAL A 262 -0.68 -26.05 -32.29
C VAL A 262 -1.44 -27.31 -32.70
N THR A 263 -2.31 -27.21 -33.69
CA THR A 263 -3.09 -28.30 -34.25
C THR A 263 -2.18 -29.43 -34.77
N GLU A 264 -1.18 -29.07 -35.57
CA GLU A 264 -0.24 -30.06 -36.11
C GLU A 264 0.57 -30.76 -35.02
N LYS A 265 1.01 -30.03 -33.99
CA LYS A 265 1.70 -30.61 -32.84
C LYS A 265 0.83 -31.64 -32.12
N VAL A 266 -0.43 -31.33 -31.82
CA VAL A 266 -1.32 -32.27 -31.12
C VAL A 266 -1.66 -33.47 -31.98
N LYS A 267 -1.95 -33.29 -33.26
CA LYS A 267 -2.18 -34.39 -34.23
C LYS A 267 -0.98 -35.31 -34.39
N SER A 268 0.24 -34.79 -34.29
CA SER A 268 1.45 -35.63 -34.38
C SER A 268 1.63 -36.53 -33.14
N ILE A 269 0.98 -36.23 -32.03
CA ILE A 269 1.07 -37.00 -30.79
C ILE A 269 0.08 -38.15 -30.77
N HIS A 270 -1.17 -37.93 -31.19
CA HIS A 270 -2.19 -38.98 -31.12
C HIS A 270 -2.98 -39.07 -32.42
N LYS A 271 -3.04 -40.32 -32.99
CA LYS A 271 -3.66 -40.58 -34.30
C LYS A 271 -5.17 -40.45 -34.32
N GLY A 272 -5.84 -40.60 -33.21
CA GLY A 272 -7.30 -40.47 -33.08
C GLY A 272 -7.81 -39.03 -33.17
N ILE A 273 -6.94 -38.05 -33.48
CA ILE A 273 -7.35 -36.65 -33.67
C ILE A 273 -7.63 -36.38 -35.14
N SER A 274 -8.91 -36.39 -35.50
CA SER A 274 -9.39 -36.31 -36.88
C SER A 274 -9.32 -34.91 -37.49
N GLY A 275 -9.49 -33.89 -36.65
CA GLY A 275 -9.49 -32.50 -37.18
C GLY A 275 -9.68 -31.41 -36.15
N THR A 276 -9.83 -30.21 -36.65
CA THR A 276 -10.21 -29.00 -35.87
C THR A 276 -11.62 -28.60 -36.26
N LEU A 277 -12.38 -28.18 -35.27
CA LEU A 277 -13.75 -27.68 -35.49
C LEU A 277 -13.88 -26.31 -34.81
N THR A 278 -14.69 -25.47 -35.44
CA THR A 278 -15.24 -24.29 -34.78
C THR A 278 -16.57 -24.68 -34.14
N LEU A 279 -16.90 -24.20 -32.99
CA LEU A 279 -18.12 -24.59 -32.27
C LEU A 279 -19.38 -23.92 -32.86
N GLN A 280 -19.54 -23.96 -34.22
CA GLN A 280 -20.63 -23.31 -34.93
C GLN A 280 -21.19 -24.22 -36.03
N GLY A 281 -22.49 -24.14 -36.24
CA GLY A 281 -23.19 -24.72 -37.41
C GLY A 281 -23.05 -26.23 -37.59
N GLU A 282 -22.66 -26.66 -38.78
CA GLU A 282 -22.53 -28.08 -39.18
C GLU A 282 -21.48 -28.89 -38.38
N ASP A 283 -20.57 -28.22 -37.76
CA ASP A 283 -19.52 -28.85 -36.96
C ASP A 283 -20.07 -29.53 -35.70
N LEU A 284 -21.20 -29.10 -35.16
CA LEU A 284 -21.85 -29.73 -34.01
C LEU A 284 -22.33 -31.16 -34.33
N GLU A 285 -22.78 -31.40 -35.56
CA GLU A 285 -23.23 -32.74 -35.95
C GLU A 285 -22.08 -33.74 -36.00
N LYS A 286 -20.93 -33.30 -36.50
CA LYS A 286 -19.69 -34.09 -36.45
C LYS A 286 -19.24 -34.37 -35.00
N LEU A 287 -19.35 -33.38 -34.12
CA LEU A 287 -19.00 -33.55 -32.70
C LEU A 287 -19.92 -34.56 -31.97
N ARG A 288 -21.23 -34.59 -32.31
CA ARG A 288 -22.18 -35.55 -31.74
C ARG A 288 -21.85 -37.00 -32.17
N GLN A 289 -21.32 -37.18 -33.36
CA GLN A 289 -20.96 -38.48 -33.89
C GLN A 289 -19.58 -38.94 -33.47
N SER A 290 -18.76 -38.03 -32.97
CA SER A 290 -17.38 -38.29 -32.51
C SER A 290 -17.32 -38.85 -31.08
N ASP A 291 -16.17 -39.40 -30.70
CA ASP A 291 -15.90 -39.84 -29.33
C ASP A 291 -15.79 -38.65 -28.35
N GLY A 292 -15.51 -37.43 -28.83
CA GLY A 292 -15.56 -36.19 -28.05
C GLY A 292 -14.71 -35.04 -28.59
N ALA A 293 -14.95 -33.87 -28.00
CA ALA A 293 -14.17 -32.67 -28.26
C ALA A 293 -13.04 -32.50 -27.24
N ILE A 294 -11.86 -32.13 -27.73
CA ILE A 294 -10.74 -31.67 -26.89
C ILE A 294 -10.72 -30.15 -26.95
N LEU A 295 -11.00 -29.50 -25.82
CA LEU A 295 -11.02 -28.05 -25.79
C LEU A 295 -9.61 -27.49 -25.77
N MET A 296 -9.33 -26.55 -26.69
CA MET A 296 -8.07 -25.85 -26.81
C MET A 296 -8.20 -24.45 -26.19
N ILE A 297 -7.50 -24.24 -25.06
CA ILE A 297 -7.61 -23.02 -24.24
C ILE A 297 -6.30 -22.24 -24.27
N PRO A 298 -6.29 -20.96 -24.68
CA PRO A 298 -5.09 -20.13 -24.62
C PRO A 298 -4.73 -19.77 -23.17
N TRP A 299 -3.45 -19.89 -22.84
CA TRP A 299 -2.93 -19.63 -21.51
C TRP A 299 -2.98 -18.17 -21.10
N GLY A 300 -3.40 -17.87 -19.85
CA GLY A 300 -3.32 -16.54 -19.27
C GLY A 300 -4.20 -15.47 -19.92
N ARG A 301 -5.20 -15.87 -20.69
CA ARG A 301 -6.25 -14.97 -21.22
C ARG A 301 -7.50 -15.05 -20.34
N LYS A 302 -8.26 -13.96 -20.26
CA LYS A 302 -9.52 -13.89 -19.50
C LYS A 302 -10.63 -14.65 -20.25
N ASN A 303 -10.66 -15.94 -20.10
CA ASN A 303 -11.54 -16.84 -20.86
C ASN A 303 -12.39 -17.79 -19.99
N GLY A 304 -12.31 -17.67 -18.65
CA GLY A 304 -13.06 -18.54 -17.74
C GLY A 304 -14.57 -18.56 -18.01
N ASN A 305 -15.17 -17.40 -18.21
CA ASN A 305 -16.59 -17.28 -18.57
C ASN A 305 -16.92 -17.86 -19.96
N VAL A 306 -15.98 -17.79 -20.90
CA VAL A 306 -16.14 -18.35 -22.25
C VAL A 306 -16.10 -19.86 -22.18
N ILE A 307 -15.18 -20.40 -21.38
CA ILE A 307 -15.06 -21.84 -21.11
C ILE A 307 -16.36 -22.38 -20.52
N GLU A 308 -16.89 -21.72 -19.48
CA GLU A 308 -18.14 -22.12 -18.83
C GLU A 308 -19.32 -22.14 -19.82
N LYS A 309 -19.47 -21.09 -20.60
CA LYS A 309 -20.52 -21.01 -21.62
C LYS A 309 -20.35 -22.10 -22.69
N THR A 310 -19.12 -22.35 -23.14
CA THR A 310 -18.80 -23.40 -24.13
C THR A 310 -19.15 -24.77 -23.59
N LEU A 311 -18.78 -25.09 -22.36
CA LEU A 311 -19.10 -26.36 -21.73
C LEU A 311 -20.61 -26.55 -21.55
N SER A 312 -21.29 -25.51 -21.06
CA SER A 312 -22.76 -25.54 -20.95
C SER A 312 -23.43 -25.73 -22.32
N PHE A 313 -22.92 -25.08 -23.35
CA PHE A 313 -23.43 -25.20 -24.72
C PHE A 313 -23.23 -26.63 -25.26
N LEU A 314 -22.01 -27.17 -25.18
CA LEU A 314 -21.71 -28.54 -25.62
C LEU A 314 -22.54 -29.57 -24.87
N GLY A 315 -22.71 -29.43 -23.55
CA GLY A 315 -23.55 -30.30 -22.76
C GLY A 315 -25.04 -30.28 -23.18
N LYS A 316 -25.58 -29.10 -23.53
CA LYS A 316 -26.95 -28.96 -24.05
C LYS A 316 -27.13 -29.56 -25.45
N GLN A 317 -26.06 -29.66 -26.22
CA GLN A 317 -26.06 -30.21 -27.57
C GLN A 317 -25.70 -31.72 -27.58
N ASP A 318 -25.57 -32.34 -26.43
CA ASP A 318 -25.16 -33.76 -26.25
C ASP A 318 -23.80 -34.09 -26.88
N CYS A 319 -22.90 -33.06 -26.91
CA CYS A 319 -21.54 -33.20 -27.37
C CYS A 319 -20.62 -33.58 -26.19
N LYS A 320 -19.91 -34.65 -26.27
CA LYS A 320 -18.96 -35.10 -25.22
C LYS A 320 -17.72 -34.24 -25.25
N VAL A 321 -17.22 -33.84 -24.05
CA VAL A 321 -15.91 -33.22 -23.89
C VAL A 321 -14.96 -34.23 -23.32
N ALA A 322 -13.95 -34.63 -24.11
CA ALA A 322 -12.95 -35.65 -23.71
C ALA A 322 -11.95 -35.05 -22.70
N GLY A 323 -11.60 -33.80 -22.86
CA GLY A 323 -10.69 -33.08 -21.97
C GLY A 323 -10.24 -31.72 -22.50
N VAL A 324 -9.20 -31.19 -21.88
CA VAL A 324 -8.70 -29.82 -22.15
C VAL A 324 -7.20 -29.85 -22.36
N ILE A 325 -6.72 -29.09 -23.34
CA ILE A 325 -5.30 -28.77 -23.57
C ILE A 325 -5.16 -27.24 -23.46
N VAL A 326 -4.20 -26.77 -22.66
CA VAL A 326 -3.84 -25.35 -22.58
C VAL A 326 -2.64 -25.09 -23.47
N TYR A 327 -2.73 -24.15 -24.39
CA TYR A 327 -1.65 -23.82 -25.30
C TYR A 327 -1.08 -22.41 -25.08
N ASP A 328 0.08 -22.12 -25.66
CA ASP A 328 0.79 -20.83 -25.53
C ASP A 328 1.26 -20.53 -24.09
N ALA A 329 1.56 -21.56 -23.31
CA ALA A 329 1.94 -21.41 -21.91
C ALA A 329 3.36 -20.80 -21.73
N ASP A 330 3.52 -19.98 -20.68
CA ASP A 330 4.80 -19.36 -20.34
C ASP A 330 5.70 -20.32 -19.56
N ASP A 331 6.77 -20.78 -20.21
CA ASP A 331 7.76 -21.70 -19.63
C ASP A 331 8.38 -21.19 -18.33
N LYS A 332 8.66 -19.88 -18.24
CA LYS A 332 9.30 -19.29 -17.05
C LYS A 332 8.35 -19.34 -15.86
N PHE A 333 7.06 -19.08 -16.12
CA PHE A 333 6.03 -19.17 -15.09
C PHE A 333 5.86 -20.61 -14.61
N LEU A 334 5.70 -21.57 -15.53
CA LEU A 334 5.50 -22.98 -15.19
C LEU A 334 6.70 -23.56 -14.44
N LYS A 335 7.93 -23.29 -14.88
CA LYS A 335 9.14 -23.72 -14.17
C LYS A 335 9.20 -23.21 -12.74
N LYS A 336 8.84 -21.95 -12.50
CA LYS A 336 8.77 -21.38 -11.14
C LYS A 336 7.62 -21.97 -10.33
N TYR A 337 6.46 -22.15 -10.97
CA TYR A 337 5.27 -22.67 -10.29
C TYR A 337 5.47 -24.13 -9.85
N TYR A 338 5.90 -25.02 -10.76
CA TYR A 338 6.12 -26.44 -10.45
C TYR A 338 7.48 -26.71 -9.79
N SER A 339 8.31 -25.67 -9.55
CA SER A 339 9.65 -25.79 -8.96
C SER A 339 10.57 -26.77 -9.72
N ILE A 340 10.46 -26.81 -11.04
CA ILE A 340 11.21 -27.69 -11.89
C ILE A 340 12.66 -27.20 -11.95
N LYS A 341 13.61 -27.98 -11.37
CA LYS A 341 15.04 -27.71 -11.51
C LYS A 341 15.44 -27.99 -12.95
N THR A 342 15.86 -27.01 -13.70
CA THR A 342 16.59 -27.22 -14.97
C THR A 342 17.89 -27.95 -14.63
N LYS A 343 18.04 -29.19 -15.09
CA LYS A 343 19.37 -29.78 -15.20
C LYS A 343 20.12 -28.96 -16.24
N ASN A 344 21.13 -28.21 -15.81
CA ASN A 344 22.10 -27.56 -16.69
C ASN A 344 22.87 -28.67 -17.43
#